data_6b2538cd6ccacf3e8bc3587c7750bcc4
#
_entry.id   6b2538cd6ccacf3e8bc3587c7750bcc4
#
_cell.length_a   1.000
_cell.length_b   1.000
_cell.length_c   1.000
_cell.angle_alpha   90.00
_cell.angle_beta   90.00
_cell.angle_gamma   90.00
#
_symmetry.space_group_name_H-M   'P 1'
#
loop_
_entity.id
_entity.type
_entity.pdbx_description
1 polymer ?
#
loop_
_entity_poly.entity_id
_entity_poly.type
_entity_poly.pdbx_seq_one_letter_code
_entity_poly.pdbx_strand_id
1 'polypeptide(L)'
;MNRRMKIARIGAARLSAALLLAALPGLPVFAGVQMAHAASTEPDQPADMLVPPTSASDFTAAQLDSVLAGSWRAEANRARDVYRHPKATLQFFGVRPDQTVVEITPGGGWYSEILAPLLHDNGHYIAAVAASSRDGEARRDDSALHRKFAADAAHYGNARIVEFDPKAPVFGAPASADRVLTFRNVHNWVMADTAPAMFKAFFAVLRPGGVLGVVDHRADDAASLDTVKQSGYLPTRYVVKLATEAGFTLDESSEINANPKDTKNYPKGVWTLPPTLTLGEQDRAKYIAIGESDRMTLRFVKPAAQAGETH
;
A
#
# COMPACT_ATOMS: atom_id res chain seq x y z
N MET A 1 -25.59 -25.91 -43.52
CA MET A 1 -24.65 -27.07 -43.53
C MET A 1 -24.13 -27.31 -42.12
N ASN A 2 -24.71 -28.38 -41.46
CA ASN A 2 -24.44 -28.72 -40.05
C ASN A 2 -23.08 -29.40 -39.91
N ARG A 3 -22.31 -29.00 -38.89
CA ARG A 3 -21.29 -29.88 -38.29
C ARG A 3 -21.44 -29.85 -36.76
N ARG A 4 -22.01 -30.95 -36.25
CA ARG A 4 -22.04 -31.34 -34.84
C ARG A 4 -20.62 -31.75 -34.40
N MET A 5 -20.13 -31.24 -33.30
CA MET A 5 -18.93 -31.78 -32.64
C MET A 5 -19.29 -32.53 -31.37
N LYS A 6 -18.73 -33.76 -31.29
CA LYS A 6 -19.00 -34.79 -30.30
C LYS A 6 -18.35 -34.45 -28.94
N ILE A 7 -19.13 -34.69 -27.90
CA ILE A 7 -18.69 -34.71 -26.50
C ILE A 7 -18.05 -36.04 -26.20
N ALA A 8 -16.81 -36.06 -25.72
CA ALA A 8 -16.15 -37.24 -25.15
C ALA A 8 -16.21 -37.16 -23.61
N ARG A 9 -16.91 -38.15 -23.02
CA ARG A 9 -16.92 -38.43 -21.59
C ARG A 9 -15.69 -39.29 -21.27
N ILE A 10 -14.88 -38.89 -20.27
CA ILE A 10 -13.84 -39.74 -19.69
C ILE A 10 -14.23 -40.00 -18.23
N GLY A 11 -14.21 -41.31 -17.92
CA GLY A 11 -14.75 -41.88 -16.70
C GLY A 11 -13.85 -41.70 -15.47
N ALA A 12 -14.52 -41.80 -14.34
CA ALA A 12 -13.93 -41.80 -13.00
C ALA A 12 -13.37 -43.19 -12.66
N ALA A 13 -12.11 -43.26 -12.25
CA ALA A 13 -11.53 -44.44 -11.61
C ALA A 13 -11.50 -44.25 -10.10
N ARG A 14 -12.21 -45.12 -9.39
CA ARG A 14 -12.16 -45.26 -7.93
C ARG A 14 -11.00 -46.21 -7.56
N LEU A 15 -10.11 -45.80 -6.70
CA LEU A 15 -9.17 -46.69 -6.00
C LEU A 15 -9.60 -46.84 -4.54
N SER A 16 -9.90 -48.10 -4.18
CA SER A 16 -10.16 -48.52 -2.80
C SER A 16 -8.84 -48.82 -2.09
N ALA A 17 -8.65 -48.32 -0.89
CA ALA A 17 -7.55 -48.70 -0.01
C ALA A 17 -8.02 -49.77 0.97
N ALA A 18 -7.28 -50.88 1.04
CA ALA A 18 -7.51 -51.99 1.96
C ALA A 18 -6.74 -51.77 3.26
N LEU A 19 -7.46 -51.99 4.38
CA LEU A 19 -6.91 -52.09 5.74
C LEU A 19 -6.22 -53.44 5.92
N LEU A 20 -5.02 -53.46 6.48
CA LEU A 20 -4.40 -54.66 7.04
C LEU A 20 -4.16 -54.46 8.55
N LEU A 21 -4.91 -55.25 9.33
CA LEU A 21 -4.66 -55.46 10.77
C LEU A 21 -3.60 -56.56 10.92
N ALA A 22 -2.60 -56.37 11.77
CA ALA A 22 -1.77 -57.48 12.26
C ALA A 22 -1.58 -57.37 13.78
N ALA A 23 -1.81 -58.48 14.44
CA ALA A 23 -1.92 -58.70 15.87
C ALA A 23 -0.56 -58.96 16.56
N LEU A 24 -0.54 -58.65 17.86
CA LEU A 24 0.50 -58.94 18.84
C LEU A 24 0.73 -60.45 19.07
N PRO A 25 1.88 -60.92 19.61
CA PRO A 25 1.89 -61.18 21.06
C PRO A 25 3.25 -61.01 21.79
N GLY A 26 3.19 -60.96 23.13
CA GLY A 26 4.19 -61.54 24.02
C GLY A 26 4.94 -60.58 24.94
N LEU A 27 4.50 -60.46 26.18
CA LEU A 27 5.27 -59.97 27.34
C LEU A 27 6.30 -61.02 27.81
N PRO A 28 7.38 -60.60 28.45
CA PRO A 28 7.63 -61.09 29.81
C PRO A 28 7.86 -59.99 30.84
N VAL A 29 7.40 -60.29 32.04
CA VAL A 29 7.60 -59.65 33.31
C VAL A 29 9.06 -59.74 33.75
N PHE A 30 9.69 -58.63 34.10
CA PHE A 30 10.85 -58.66 35.01
C PHE A 30 10.69 -57.58 36.09
N ALA A 31 10.99 -58.07 37.32
CA ALA A 31 10.84 -57.37 38.58
C ALA A 31 11.91 -56.30 38.79
N GLY A 32 11.49 -55.27 39.42
CA GLY A 32 12.07 -54.33 40.37
C GLY A 32 13.56 -54.02 40.39
N VAL A 33 13.89 -52.76 40.12
CA VAL A 33 14.87 -52.01 40.88
C VAL A 33 14.36 -50.56 41.03
N GLN A 34 14.06 -50.18 42.26
CA GLN A 34 13.69 -48.83 42.62
C GLN A 34 14.96 -47.97 42.67
N MET A 35 15.23 -47.16 41.66
CA MET A 35 16.17 -46.06 41.74
C MET A 35 15.41 -44.77 41.89
N ALA A 36 15.66 -44.07 42.97
CA ALA A 36 15.17 -42.74 43.24
C ALA A 36 15.72 -41.78 42.15
N HIS A 37 14.85 -41.30 41.27
CA HIS A 37 15.17 -40.20 40.40
C HIS A 37 14.94 -38.90 41.17
N ALA A 38 16.04 -38.19 41.42
CA ALA A 38 15.99 -36.80 41.82
C ALA A 38 15.23 -36.02 40.74
N ALA A 39 14.15 -35.38 41.15
CA ALA A 39 13.41 -34.44 40.28
C ALA A 39 14.35 -33.26 39.98
N SER A 40 14.90 -33.23 38.79
CA SER A 40 15.47 -32.02 38.22
C SER A 40 14.29 -31.12 37.86
N THR A 41 14.02 -30.14 38.68
CA THR A 41 13.19 -29.00 38.35
C THR A 41 13.91 -28.21 37.24
N GLU A 42 13.50 -28.41 35.99
CA GLU A 42 13.77 -27.43 34.93
C GLU A 42 13.20 -26.09 35.40
N PRO A 43 13.97 -25.00 35.31
CA PRO A 43 13.42 -23.68 35.59
C PRO A 43 12.33 -23.41 34.55
N ASP A 44 11.13 -23.20 35.06
CA ASP A 44 9.96 -22.70 34.31
C ASP A 44 10.42 -21.48 33.52
N GLN A 45 10.54 -21.62 32.17
CA GLN A 45 10.81 -20.46 31.32
C GLN A 45 9.58 -19.55 31.44
N PRO A 46 9.75 -18.29 31.85
CA PRO A 46 8.62 -17.39 31.90
C PRO A 46 7.99 -17.35 30.51
N ALA A 47 6.70 -17.70 30.45
CA ALA A 47 5.88 -17.45 29.27
C ALA A 47 6.18 -16.04 28.78
N ASP A 48 6.52 -15.94 27.50
CA ASP A 48 6.81 -14.68 26.81
C ASP A 48 5.64 -13.73 27.07
N MET A 49 5.70 -12.96 28.14
CA MET A 49 4.69 -11.97 28.48
C MET A 49 4.83 -10.91 27.40
N LEU A 50 3.91 -10.92 26.44
CA LEU A 50 3.70 -9.85 25.49
C LEU A 50 3.62 -8.54 26.29
N VAL A 51 4.73 -7.83 26.36
CA VAL A 51 4.77 -6.51 27.00
C VAL A 51 3.78 -5.64 26.23
N PRO A 52 2.73 -5.11 26.87
CA PRO A 52 1.78 -4.26 26.15
C PRO A 52 2.50 -3.05 25.59
N PRO A 53 2.10 -2.53 24.40
CA PRO A 53 2.75 -1.39 23.78
C PRO A 53 2.75 -0.21 24.76
N THR A 54 3.94 0.36 24.99
CA THR A 54 4.18 1.38 26.02
C THR A 54 3.87 2.80 25.54
N SER A 55 3.66 2.99 24.24
CA SER A 55 3.34 4.28 23.63
C SER A 55 2.31 4.19 22.51
N ALA A 56 1.70 5.32 22.15
CA ALA A 56 0.78 5.39 21.00
C ALA A 56 1.47 5.01 19.68
N SER A 57 2.78 5.24 19.56
CA SER A 57 3.58 4.82 18.40
C SER A 57 3.75 3.30 18.34
N ASP A 58 3.99 2.65 19.49
CA ASP A 58 4.14 1.18 19.57
C ASP A 58 2.82 0.48 19.25
N PHE A 59 1.71 1.03 19.77
CA PHE A 59 0.37 0.54 19.45
C PHE A 59 0.07 0.64 17.94
N THR A 60 0.36 1.77 17.31
CA THR A 60 0.21 1.95 15.87
C THR A 60 1.09 0.98 15.08
N ALA A 61 2.32 0.76 15.52
CA ALA A 61 3.25 -0.17 14.88
C ALA A 61 2.72 -1.61 14.91
N ALA A 62 2.18 -2.06 16.04
CA ALA A 62 1.57 -3.39 16.20
C ALA A 62 0.31 -3.55 15.34
N GLN A 63 -0.53 -2.52 15.24
CA GLN A 63 -1.70 -2.54 14.35
C GLN A 63 -1.30 -2.59 12.86
N LEU A 64 -0.26 -1.85 12.46
CA LEU A 64 0.28 -1.95 11.10
C LEU A 64 0.80 -3.36 10.79
N ASP A 65 1.49 -4.01 11.72
CA ASP A 65 1.93 -5.39 11.53
C ASP A 65 0.76 -6.35 11.35
N SER A 66 -0.28 -6.21 12.18
CA SER A 66 -1.50 -7.01 12.09
C SER A 66 -2.19 -6.84 10.73
N VAL A 67 -2.36 -5.59 10.28
CA VAL A 67 -3.00 -5.28 9.00
C VAL A 67 -2.16 -5.81 7.82
N LEU A 68 -0.84 -5.67 7.88
CA LEU A 68 0.06 -6.15 6.82
C LEU A 68 0.05 -7.66 6.69
N ALA A 69 -0.13 -8.40 7.80
CA ALA A 69 -0.29 -9.84 7.82
C ALA A 69 -1.69 -10.32 7.39
N GLY A 70 -2.64 -9.40 7.22
CA GLY A 70 -4.05 -9.71 6.94
C GLY A 70 -4.28 -10.55 5.70
N SER A 71 -5.11 -11.60 5.83
CA SER A 71 -5.43 -12.54 4.75
C SER A 71 -6.31 -11.94 3.65
N TRP A 72 -6.99 -10.83 3.90
CA TRP A 72 -7.78 -10.07 2.89
C TRP A 72 -6.90 -9.37 1.86
N ARG A 73 -5.62 -9.16 2.14
CA ARG A 73 -4.68 -8.58 1.19
C ARG A 73 -4.35 -9.56 0.07
N ALA A 74 -4.53 -9.13 -1.17
CA ALA A 74 -4.23 -9.95 -2.33
C ALA A 74 -2.75 -10.39 -2.32
N GLU A 75 -2.48 -11.67 -2.62
CA GLU A 75 -1.11 -12.21 -2.63
C GLU A 75 -0.18 -11.42 -3.56
N ALA A 76 -0.67 -11.06 -4.75
CA ALA A 76 0.06 -10.23 -5.71
C ALA A 76 0.40 -8.84 -5.17
N ASN A 77 -0.41 -8.31 -4.24
CA ASN A 77 -0.14 -7.04 -3.57
C ASN A 77 0.88 -7.21 -2.45
N ARG A 78 0.76 -8.27 -1.64
CA ARG A 78 1.73 -8.60 -0.57
C ARG A 78 3.14 -8.85 -1.13
N ALA A 79 3.25 -9.55 -2.26
CA ALA A 79 4.53 -9.78 -2.93
C ALA A 79 5.29 -8.49 -3.30
N ARG A 80 4.61 -7.35 -3.34
CA ARG A 80 5.19 -6.05 -3.66
C ARG A 80 5.61 -5.23 -2.44
N ASP A 81 5.34 -5.72 -1.22
CA ASP A 81 5.72 -5.04 0.02
C ASP A 81 7.24 -4.83 0.12
N VAL A 82 8.03 -5.77 -0.41
CA VAL A 82 9.49 -5.68 -0.47
C VAL A 82 10.02 -4.51 -1.29
N TYR A 83 9.19 -3.93 -2.16
CA TYR A 83 9.54 -2.75 -2.98
C TYR A 83 8.87 -1.48 -2.47
N ARG A 84 7.83 -1.59 -1.65
CA ARG A 84 6.98 -0.46 -1.25
C ARG A 84 7.09 -0.11 0.22
N HIS A 85 7.72 -0.98 1.02
CA HIS A 85 8.01 -0.78 2.44
C HIS A 85 6.83 -0.15 3.21
N PRO A 86 5.61 -0.73 3.15
CA PRO A 86 4.38 -0.04 3.57
C PRO A 86 4.42 0.39 5.04
N LYS A 87 4.93 -0.45 5.94
CA LYS A 87 5.04 -0.12 7.36
C LYS A 87 5.90 1.13 7.56
N ALA A 88 7.13 1.09 7.06
CA ALA A 88 8.08 2.20 7.21
C ALA A 88 7.56 3.49 6.54
N THR A 89 6.93 3.36 5.36
CA THR A 89 6.36 4.50 4.63
C THR A 89 5.20 5.15 5.39
N LEU A 90 4.26 4.37 5.94
CA LEU A 90 3.13 4.91 6.69
C LEU A 90 3.54 5.47 8.05
N GLN A 91 4.53 4.85 8.72
CA GLN A 91 5.14 5.40 9.94
C GLN A 91 5.86 6.74 9.65
N PHE A 92 6.61 6.83 8.56
CA PHE A 92 7.26 8.07 8.12
C PHE A 92 6.25 9.19 7.89
N PHE A 93 5.07 8.89 7.32
CA PHE A 93 3.99 9.87 7.17
C PHE A 93 3.20 10.13 8.45
N GLY A 94 3.51 9.46 9.54
CA GLY A 94 2.85 9.61 10.84
C GLY A 94 1.38 9.21 10.79
N VAL A 95 1.05 8.15 10.04
CA VAL A 95 -0.32 7.61 9.98
C VAL A 95 -0.64 6.90 11.29
N ARG A 96 -1.81 7.22 11.86
CA ARG A 96 -2.35 6.61 13.07
C ARG A 96 -3.79 6.16 12.87
N PRO A 97 -4.25 5.15 13.61
CA PRO A 97 -5.59 4.56 13.46
C PRO A 97 -6.77 5.50 13.75
N ASP A 98 -6.52 6.60 14.46
CA ASP A 98 -7.52 7.58 14.90
C ASP A 98 -7.70 8.79 13.96
N GLN A 99 -7.09 8.73 12.77
CA GLN A 99 -7.01 9.86 11.85
C GLN A 99 -8.03 9.79 10.71
N THR A 100 -8.31 10.94 10.12
CA THR A 100 -8.92 11.05 8.79
C THR A 100 -7.82 11.09 7.73
N VAL A 101 -7.74 10.05 6.90
CA VAL A 101 -6.75 9.88 5.85
C VAL A 101 -7.42 9.88 4.49
N VAL A 102 -6.97 10.77 3.60
CA VAL A 102 -7.40 10.83 2.20
C VAL A 102 -6.28 10.25 1.32
N GLU A 103 -6.54 9.12 0.68
CA GLU A 103 -5.66 8.57 -0.37
C GLU A 103 -6.12 9.08 -1.74
N ILE A 104 -5.21 9.71 -2.47
CA ILE A 104 -5.51 10.31 -3.77
C ILE A 104 -5.17 9.33 -4.88
N THR A 105 -6.18 9.01 -5.71
CA THR A 105 -6.07 8.10 -6.85
C THR A 105 -5.49 6.73 -6.44
N PRO A 106 -6.19 5.97 -5.59
CA PRO A 106 -5.71 4.69 -5.05
C PRO A 106 -5.53 3.59 -6.11
N GLY A 107 -6.00 3.80 -7.35
CA GLY A 107 -5.98 2.82 -8.41
C GLY A 107 -6.72 1.54 -8.01
N GLY A 108 -6.10 0.37 -8.17
CA GLY A 108 -6.66 -0.91 -7.74
C GLY A 108 -6.71 -1.14 -6.23
N GLY A 109 -6.38 -0.13 -5.41
CA GLY A 109 -6.52 -0.18 -3.95
C GLY A 109 -5.40 -0.92 -3.23
N TRP A 110 -4.15 -0.80 -3.69
CA TRP A 110 -3.02 -1.45 -3.02
C TRP A 110 -2.83 -0.95 -1.58
N TYR A 111 -2.79 0.38 -1.38
CA TYR A 111 -2.77 0.97 -0.04
C TYR A 111 -4.13 0.93 0.64
N SER A 112 -5.24 0.88 -0.10
CA SER A 112 -6.58 0.71 0.48
C SER A 112 -6.71 -0.58 1.29
N GLU A 113 -6.00 -1.67 0.88
CA GLU A 113 -5.94 -2.94 1.63
C GLU A 113 -5.26 -2.81 3.00
N ILE A 114 -4.56 -1.70 3.24
CA ILE A 114 -3.84 -1.41 4.47
C ILE A 114 -4.55 -0.29 5.24
N LEU A 115 -4.83 0.83 4.57
CA LEU A 115 -5.37 2.03 5.20
C LEU A 115 -6.81 1.86 5.68
N ALA A 116 -7.67 1.20 4.87
CA ALA A 116 -9.07 1.04 5.25
C ALA A 116 -9.23 0.18 6.52
N PRO A 117 -8.59 -1.02 6.63
CA PRO A 117 -8.65 -1.80 7.87
C PRO A 117 -7.95 -1.12 9.07
N LEU A 118 -6.84 -0.41 8.83
CA LEU A 118 -6.14 0.31 9.90
C LEU A 118 -7.01 1.40 10.55
N LEU A 119 -7.82 2.07 9.74
CA LEU A 119 -8.65 3.21 10.15
C LEU A 119 -10.09 2.81 10.48
N HIS A 120 -10.42 1.51 10.38
CA HIS A 120 -11.79 1.01 10.41
C HIS A 120 -12.55 1.40 11.68
N ASP A 121 -11.93 1.24 12.85
CA ASP A 121 -12.64 1.34 14.13
C ASP A 121 -12.63 2.75 14.73
N ASN A 122 -11.54 3.52 14.52
CA ASN A 122 -11.34 4.78 15.23
C ASN A 122 -11.06 5.98 14.30
N GLY A 123 -10.84 5.73 13.02
CA GLY A 123 -10.50 6.75 12.03
C GLY A 123 -11.44 6.75 10.83
N HIS A 124 -11.03 7.47 9.80
CA HIS A 124 -11.78 7.56 8.55
C HIS A 124 -10.82 7.41 7.36
N TYR A 125 -11.07 6.41 6.52
CA TYR A 125 -10.39 6.26 5.24
C TYR A 125 -11.25 6.79 4.10
N ILE A 126 -10.69 7.70 3.30
CA ILE A 126 -11.32 8.30 2.14
C ILE A 126 -10.46 8.02 0.91
N ALA A 127 -11.00 7.27 -0.04
CA ALA A 127 -10.43 7.02 -1.35
C ALA A 127 -10.91 8.09 -2.33
N ALA A 128 -10.07 9.05 -2.68
CA ALA A 128 -10.40 10.08 -3.66
C ALA A 128 -10.07 9.60 -5.07
N VAL A 129 -11.07 9.43 -5.92
CA VAL A 129 -10.97 8.95 -7.29
C VAL A 129 -11.32 10.05 -8.28
N ALA A 130 -10.61 10.11 -9.41
CA ALA A 130 -10.99 11.06 -10.44
C ALA A 130 -12.35 10.72 -11.02
N ALA A 131 -13.26 11.70 -11.10
CA ALA A 131 -14.55 11.54 -11.75
C ALA A 131 -14.35 11.09 -13.20
N SER A 132 -15.05 10.04 -13.62
CA SER A 132 -14.93 9.52 -14.96
C SER A 132 -15.40 10.56 -15.98
N SER A 133 -14.47 11.12 -16.75
CA SER A 133 -14.83 11.61 -18.07
C SER A 133 -15.40 10.42 -18.86
N ARG A 134 -16.44 10.62 -19.66
CA ARG A 134 -17.26 9.56 -20.29
C ARG A 134 -16.51 8.48 -21.11
N ASP A 135 -15.19 8.50 -21.15
CA ASP A 135 -14.33 7.70 -22.01
C ASP A 135 -13.36 6.79 -21.21
N GLY A 136 -13.88 5.82 -20.51
CA GLY A 136 -13.33 4.45 -20.53
C GLY A 136 -12.38 3.99 -19.41
N GLU A 137 -11.22 4.57 -19.10
CA GLU A 137 -10.23 3.92 -18.21
C GLU A 137 -10.41 4.24 -16.73
N ALA A 138 -10.66 5.49 -16.36
CA ALA A 138 -10.93 5.88 -14.98
C ALA A 138 -12.18 5.15 -14.43
N ARG A 139 -13.19 4.94 -15.28
CA ARG A 139 -14.42 4.24 -14.93
C ARG A 139 -14.21 2.76 -14.58
N ARG A 140 -13.15 2.12 -15.07
CA ARG A 140 -12.83 0.72 -14.76
C ARG A 140 -12.19 0.60 -13.38
N ASP A 141 -11.33 1.53 -13.01
CA ASP A 141 -10.67 1.53 -11.71
C ASP A 141 -11.65 1.85 -10.58
N ASP A 142 -12.53 2.86 -10.77
CA ASP A 142 -13.59 3.18 -9.83
C ASP A 142 -14.54 2.01 -9.61
N SER A 143 -15.02 1.41 -10.70
CA SER A 143 -15.92 0.28 -10.57
C SER A 143 -15.24 -0.94 -9.92
N ALA A 144 -13.93 -1.12 -10.07
CA ALA A 144 -13.16 -2.18 -9.41
C ALA A 144 -13.00 -1.90 -7.91
N LEU A 145 -12.68 -0.66 -7.54
CA LEU A 145 -12.54 -0.26 -6.14
C LEU A 145 -13.89 -0.31 -5.39
N HIS A 146 -14.97 0.17 -6.00
CA HIS A 146 -16.33 0.06 -5.44
C HIS A 146 -16.71 -1.41 -5.22
N ARG A 147 -16.47 -2.28 -6.22
CA ARG A 147 -16.73 -3.71 -6.06
C ARG A 147 -15.88 -4.34 -4.95
N LYS A 148 -14.61 -3.95 -4.85
CA LYS A 148 -13.72 -4.42 -3.79
C LYS A 148 -14.25 -4.06 -2.41
N PHE A 149 -14.66 -2.81 -2.20
CA PHE A 149 -15.18 -2.37 -0.90
C PHE A 149 -16.53 -3.02 -0.57
N ALA A 150 -17.42 -3.16 -1.56
CA ALA A 150 -18.71 -3.80 -1.37
C ALA A 150 -18.60 -5.31 -1.08
N ALA A 151 -17.56 -5.98 -1.59
CA ALA A 151 -17.36 -7.41 -1.42
C ALA A 151 -16.86 -7.81 -0.02
N ASP A 152 -16.30 -6.86 0.74
CA ASP A 152 -15.71 -7.14 2.06
C ASP A 152 -15.97 -5.99 3.03
N ALA A 153 -17.20 -5.94 3.52
CA ALA A 153 -17.64 -4.90 4.47
C ALA A 153 -16.91 -4.97 5.82
N ALA A 154 -16.37 -6.13 6.19
CA ALA A 154 -15.61 -6.28 7.43
C ALA A 154 -14.32 -5.45 7.44
N HIS A 155 -13.70 -5.24 6.28
CA HIS A 155 -12.46 -4.48 6.16
C HIS A 155 -12.65 -3.10 5.52
N TYR A 156 -13.71 -2.91 4.72
CA TYR A 156 -13.95 -1.68 3.96
C TYR A 156 -15.26 -0.96 4.31
N GLY A 157 -16.06 -1.49 5.25
CA GLY A 157 -17.41 -0.97 5.52
C GLY A 157 -17.45 0.50 5.93
N ASN A 158 -16.40 1.01 6.55
CA ASN A 158 -16.24 2.42 6.94
C ASN A 158 -15.44 3.26 5.94
N ALA A 159 -14.93 2.64 4.84
CA ALA A 159 -14.23 3.34 3.79
C ALA A 159 -15.20 4.14 2.90
N ARG A 160 -14.81 5.35 2.54
CA ARG A 160 -15.61 6.22 1.67
C ARG A 160 -14.88 6.46 0.37
N ILE A 161 -15.62 6.42 -0.75
CA ILE A 161 -15.12 6.84 -2.06
C ILE A 161 -15.68 8.22 -2.34
N VAL A 162 -14.80 9.16 -2.71
CA VAL A 162 -15.14 10.53 -3.10
C VAL A 162 -14.63 10.77 -4.52
N GLU A 163 -15.51 11.15 -5.43
CA GLU A 163 -15.13 11.53 -6.78
C GLU A 163 -14.72 13.00 -6.84
N PHE A 164 -13.68 13.31 -7.62
CA PHE A 164 -13.22 14.68 -7.84
C PHE A 164 -12.95 14.98 -9.32
N ASP A 165 -13.16 16.25 -9.71
CA ASP A 165 -12.70 16.75 -11.03
C ASP A 165 -11.21 17.09 -10.96
N PRO A 166 -10.32 16.49 -11.77
CA PRO A 166 -8.89 16.81 -11.75
C PRO A 166 -8.55 18.27 -12.08
N LYS A 167 -9.44 18.98 -12.75
CA LYS A 167 -9.26 20.41 -13.09
C LYS A 167 -9.68 21.36 -11.98
N ALA A 168 -10.61 20.92 -11.11
CA ALA A 168 -11.12 21.66 -9.97
C ALA A 168 -11.31 20.72 -8.75
N PRO A 169 -10.24 20.10 -8.25
CA PRO A 169 -10.34 19.02 -7.28
C PRO A 169 -10.83 19.52 -5.91
N VAL A 170 -11.75 18.75 -5.32
CA VAL A 170 -12.25 18.92 -3.95
C VAL A 170 -12.31 17.54 -3.31
N PHE A 171 -11.62 17.35 -2.18
CA PHE A 171 -11.50 16.05 -1.51
C PHE A 171 -12.33 15.94 -0.23
N GLY A 172 -12.98 17.01 0.18
CA GLY A 172 -13.79 17.12 1.39
C GLY A 172 -13.92 18.56 1.84
N ALA A 173 -14.50 18.77 3.01
CA ALA A 173 -14.58 20.11 3.61
C ALA A 173 -13.17 20.64 3.92
N PRO A 174 -12.92 21.94 3.87
CA PRO A 174 -11.64 22.52 4.27
C PRO A 174 -11.25 22.08 5.69
N ALA A 175 -9.96 21.81 5.90
CA ALA A 175 -9.38 21.42 7.19
C ALA A 175 -10.00 20.16 7.84
N SER A 176 -10.55 19.24 7.04
CA SER A 176 -11.24 18.03 7.53
C SER A 176 -10.34 16.77 7.57
N ALA A 177 -9.13 16.80 7.01
CA ALA A 177 -8.24 15.66 6.96
C ALA A 177 -6.97 15.87 7.79
N ASP A 178 -6.49 14.80 8.42
CA ASP A 178 -5.21 14.74 9.12
C ASP A 178 -4.06 14.45 8.16
N ARG A 179 -4.30 13.57 7.19
CA ARG A 179 -3.33 13.10 6.20
C ARG A 179 -3.92 13.11 4.80
N VAL A 180 -3.14 13.57 3.86
CA VAL A 180 -3.34 13.33 2.42
C VAL A 180 -2.16 12.52 1.93
N LEU A 181 -2.43 11.37 1.30
CA LEU A 181 -1.40 10.46 0.82
C LEU A 181 -1.56 10.24 -0.69
N THR A 182 -0.45 10.26 -1.41
CA THR A 182 -0.44 9.94 -2.83
C THR A 182 0.78 9.10 -3.18
N PHE A 183 0.55 8.08 -4.02
CA PHE A 183 1.55 7.09 -4.36
C PHE A 183 1.63 6.91 -5.88
N ARG A 184 2.66 7.47 -6.51
CA ARG A 184 2.97 7.36 -7.95
C ARG A 184 1.88 7.98 -8.84
N ASN A 185 1.45 9.18 -8.51
CA ASN A 185 0.43 9.90 -9.26
C ASN A 185 0.86 11.31 -9.70
N VAL A 186 1.82 11.94 -9.00
CA VAL A 186 2.20 13.34 -9.28
C VAL A 186 2.68 13.50 -10.72
N HIS A 187 3.46 12.53 -11.23
CA HIS A 187 3.91 12.54 -12.62
C HIS A 187 2.73 12.57 -13.63
N ASN A 188 1.63 11.86 -13.34
CA ASN A 188 0.44 11.87 -14.18
C ASN A 188 -0.22 13.26 -14.20
N TRP A 189 -0.32 13.92 -13.04
CA TRP A 189 -0.89 15.26 -12.95
C TRP A 189 0.02 16.32 -13.57
N VAL A 190 1.33 16.12 -13.55
CA VAL A 190 2.29 16.97 -14.29
C VAL A 190 2.10 16.80 -15.79
N MET A 191 1.94 15.56 -16.28
CA MET A 191 1.66 15.31 -17.70
C MET A 191 0.32 15.89 -18.17
N ALA A 192 -0.67 15.95 -17.27
CA ALA A 192 -2.00 16.49 -17.53
C ALA A 192 -2.14 18.00 -17.22
N ASP A 193 -1.06 18.66 -16.81
CA ASP A 193 -1.02 20.08 -16.38
C ASP A 193 -2.02 20.41 -15.25
N THR A 194 -2.38 19.42 -14.40
CA THR A 194 -3.30 19.57 -13.26
C THR A 194 -2.60 19.61 -11.91
N ALA A 195 -1.30 19.34 -11.84
CA ALA A 195 -0.56 19.22 -10.58
C ALA A 195 -0.71 20.45 -9.64
N PRO A 196 -0.63 21.71 -10.10
CA PRO A 196 -0.81 22.87 -9.20
C PRO A 196 -2.20 22.91 -8.55
N ALA A 197 -3.27 22.55 -9.28
CA ALA A 197 -4.62 22.49 -8.73
C ALA A 197 -4.76 21.39 -7.68
N MET A 198 -4.18 20.21 -7.95
CA MET A 198 -4.16 19.09 -7.00
C MET A 198 -3.49 19.48 -5.68
N PHE A 199 -2.29 20.06 -5.72
CA PHE A 199 -1.56 20.45 -4.50
C PHE A 199 -2.29 21.55 -3.69
N LYS A 200 -2.94 22.52 -4.35
CA LYS A 200 -3.81 23.49 -3.68
C LYS A 200 -4.99 22.83 -2.98
N ALA A 201 -5.60 21.84 -3.60
CA ALA A 201 -6.72 21.10 -3.01
C ALA A 201 -6.26 20.20 -1.84
N PHE A 202 -5.06 19.60 -1.91
CA PHE A 202 -4.45 18.91 -0.76
C PHE A 202 -4.26 19.86 0.43
N PHE A 203 -3.77 21.06 0.16
CA PHE A 203 -3.62 22.09 1.19
C PHE A 203 -4.96 22.50 1.80
N ALA A 204 -5.99 22.66 0.98
CA ALA A 204 -7.31 23.09 1.43
C ALA A 204 -7.95 22.03 2.36
N VAL A 205 -7.92 20.75 2.01
CA VAL A 205 -8.57 19.67 2.79
C VAL A 205 -7.82 19.36 4.09
N LEU A 206 -6.50 19.53 4.13
CA LEU A 206 -5.70 19.30 5.34
C LEU A 206 -5.97 20.34 6.40
N ARG A 207 -6.10 19.90 7.67
CA ARG A 207 -6.10 20.79 8.81
C ARG A 207 -4.71 21.44 9.04
N PRO A 208 -4.60 22.57 9.74
CA PRO A 208 -3.32 23.09 10.21
C PRO A 208 -2.55 21.99 10.98
N GLY A 209 -1.25 21.82 10.72
CA GLY A 209 -0.44 20.73 11.22
C GLY A 209 -0.69 19.38 10.55
N GLY A 210 -1.62 19.31 9.58
CA GLY A 210 -1.84 18.11 8.77
C GLY A 210 -0.68 17.83 7.82
N VAL A 211 -0.54 16.57 7.40
CA VAL A 211 0.60 16.08 6.61
C VAL A 211 0.16 15.66 5.22
N LEU A 212 0.90 16.10 4.22
CA LEU A 212 0.89 15.56 2.86
C LEU A 212 2.07 14.58 2.71
N GLY A 213 1.77 13.30 2.46
CA GLY A 213 2.75 12.26 2.13
C GLY A 213 2.78 12.00 0.63
N VAL A 214 3.95 12.11 0.02
CA VAL A 214 4.15 11.89 -1.41
C VAL A 214 5.21 10.83 -1.63
N VAL A 215 4.85 9.78 -2.38
CA VAL A 215 5.80 8.83 -2.98
C VAL A 215 5.66 8.91 -4.50
N ASP A 216 6.73 9.23 -5.22
CA ASP A 216 6.70 9.20 -6.69
C ASP A 216 8.05 8.81 -7.31
N HIS A 217 8.02 8.45 -8.59
CA HIS A 217 9.20 8.05 -9.36
C HIS A 217 10.20 9.21 -9.45
N ARG A 218 11.44 8.96 -9.02
CA ARG A 218 12.47 9.98 -8.86
C ARG A 218 13.40 10.03 -10.07
N ALA A 219 13.41 11.16 -10.75
CA ALA A 219 14.42 11.52 -11.75
C ALA A 219 15.70 12.05 -11.09
N ASP A 220 16.75 12.19 -11.89
CA ASP A 220 17.87 13.04 -11.50
C ASP A 220 17.43 14.50 -11.38
N ASP A 221 17.98 15.22 -10.40
CA ASP A 221 17.56 16.61 -10.15
C ASP A 221 17.83 17.57 -11.32
N ALA A 222 18.80 17.24 -12.18
CA ALA A 222 19.08 17.99 -13.41
C ALA A 222 18.09 17.74 -14.55
N ALA A 223 17.21 16.73 -14.45
CA ALA A 223 16.27 16.37 -15.50
C ALA A 223 15.31 17.52 -15.83
N SER A 224 15.04 17.73 -17.13
CA SER A 224 14.05 18.70 -17.58
C SER A 224 12.62 18.15 -17.43
N LEU A 225 11.63 19.05 -17.32
CA LEU A 225 10.23 18.64 -17.27
C LEU A 225 9.73 17.99 -18.57
N ASP A 226 10.35 18.31 -19.70
CA ASP A 226 10.02 17.65 -20.98
C ASP A 226 10.37 16.17 -20.94
N THR A 227 11.48 15.81 -20.27
CA THR A 227 11.86 14.42 -20.05
C THR A 227 10.85 13.67 -19.15
N VAL A 228 10.26 14.36 -18.17
CA VAL A 228 9.22 13.80 -17.30
C VAL A 228 8.03 13.27 -18.09
N LYS A 229 7.53 14.05 -19.04
CA LYS A 229 6.37 13.68 -19.86
C LYS A 229 6.59 12.39 -20.66
N GLN A 230 7.85 12.06 -20.95
CA GLN A 230 8.22 10.86 -21.70
C GLN A 230 8.57 9.66 -20.82
N SER A 231 9.16 9.93 -19.64
CA SER A 231 9.75 8.89 -18.79
C SER A 231 8.92 8.54 -17.55
N GLY A 232 8.04 9.44 -17.10
CA GLY A 232 7.30 9.31 -15.84
C GLY A 232 8.14 9.55 -14.58
N TYR A 233 9.43 9.90 -14.70
CA TYR A 233 10.30 10.24 -13.56
C TYR A 233 10.31 11.74 -13.31
N LEU A 234 10.11 12.15 -12.06
CA LEU A 234 10.07 13.55 -11.59
C LEU A 234 11.30 13.96 -10.83
N PRO A 235 11.92 15.13 -11.08
CA PRO A 235 12.91 15.69 -10.17
C PRO A 235 12.27 15.99 -8.81
N THR A 236 12.96 15.61 -7.72
CA THR A 236 12.47 15.86 -6.35
C THR A 236 12.21 17.35 -6.12
N ARG A 237 13.11 18.22 -6.58
CA ARG A 237 12.98 19.68 -6.47
C ARG A 237 11.68 20.22 -7.09
N TYR A 238 11.16 19.59 -8.12
CA TYR A 238 9.92 20.02 -8.77
C TYR A 238 8.68 19.69 -7.92
N VAL A 239 8.65 18.52 -7.29
CA VAL A 239 7.58 18.15 -6.36
C VAL A 239 7.60 19.06 -5.11
N VAL A 240 8.80 19.34 -4.59
CA VAL A 240 8.98 20.32 -3.49
C VAL A 240 8.45 21.69 -3.89
N LYS A 241 8.78 22.17 -5.11
CA LYS A 241 8.28 23.44 -5.63
C LYS A 241 6.74 23.50 -5.66
N LEU A 242 6.09 22.44 -6.24
CA LEU A 242 4.62 22.36 -6.29
C LEU A 242 3.97 22.43 -4.90
N ALA A 243 4.53 21.70 -3.94
CA ALA A 243 4.03 21.71 -2.57
C ALA A 243 4.22 23.08 -1.90
N THR A 244 5.40 23.67 -2.04
CA THR A 244 5.72 25.00 -1.44
C THR A 244 4.84 26.12 -2.04
N GLU A 245 4.60 26.09 -3.34
CA GLU A 245 3.70 27.05 -4.02
C GLU A 245 2.23 26.88 -3.59
N ALA A 246 1.85 25.70 -3.11
CA ALA A 246 0.53 25.47 -2.52
C ALA A 246 0.44 25.90 -1.05
N GLY A 247 1.56 26.24 -0.40
CA GLY A 247 1.64 26.70 1.00
C GLY A 247 2.22 25.68 1.98
N PHE A 248 2.66 24.50 1.53
CA PHE A 248 3.29 23.50 2.38
C PHE A 248 4.74 23.84 2.73
N THR A 249 5.21 23.33 3.85
CA THR A 249 6.64 23.29 4.20
C THR A 249 7.12 21.83 4.06
N LEU A 250 8.26 21.62 3.41
CA LEU A 250 8.93 20.33 3.43
C LEU A 250 9.44 20.08 4.85
N ASP A 251 8.97 19.02 5.47
CA ASP A 251 9.35 18.61 6.81
C ASP A 251 10.51 17.61 6.78
N GLU A 252 10.39 16.56 5.96
CA GLU A 252 11.42 15.53 5.86
C GLU A 252 11.36 14.81 4.51
N SER A 253 12.51 14.27 4.09
CA SER A 253 12.63 13.35 2.96
C SER A 253 13.24 12.04 3.41
N SER A 254 12.91 10.92 2.74
CA SER A 254 13.39 9.60 3.12
C SER A 254 13.76 8.76 1.89
N GLU A 255 14.76 7.91 2.07
CA GLU A 255 15.21 6.91 1.08
C GLU A 255 14.49 5.55 1.25
N ILE A 256 13.43 5.47 2.04
CA ILE A 256 12.67 4.21 2.30
C ILE A 256 12.30 3.49 1.01
N ASN A 257 11.91 4.23 -0.04
CA ASN A 257 11.48 3.69 -1.32
C ASN A 257 12.53 3.88 -2.44
N ALA A 258 13.78 4.13 -2.10
CA ALA A 258 14.87 4.21 -3.06
C ALA A 258 15.20 2.84 -3.66
N ASN A 259 15.55 2.84 -4.95
CA ASN A 259 16.07 1.65 -5.62
C ASN A 259 17.34 2.00 -6.44
N PRO A 260 18.54 1.75 -5.91
CA PRO A 260 19.79 2.07 -6.61
C PRO A 260 20.02 1.25 -7.89
N LYS A 261 19.24 0.18 -8.12
CA LYS A 261 19.30 -0.62 -9.36
C LYS A 261 18.56 0.07 -10.52
N ASP A 262 17.69 1.04 -10.23
CA ASP A 262 16.92 1.76 -11.23
C ASP A 262 17.80 2.84 -11.88
N THR A 263 18.24 2.58 -13.12
CA THR A 263 19.06 3.50 -13.90
C THR A 263 18.27 4.60 -14.59
N LYS A 264 16.91 4.56 -14.52
CA LYS A 264 15.97 5.57 -15.07
C LYS A 264 16.02 5.74 -16.59
N ASN A 265 16.92 5.04 -17.26
CA ASN A 265 17.13 5.12 -18.71
C ASN A 265 16.54 3.87 -19.41
N TYR A 266 15.23 3.88 -19.65
CA TYR A 266 14.50 2.76 -20.25
C TYR A 266 13.69 3.21 -21.47
N PRO A 267 13.45 2.30 -22.45
CA PRO A 267 12.76 2.62 -23.69
C PRO A 267 11.36 3.18 -23.54
N LYS A 268 10.65 2.84 -22.45
CA LYS A 268 9.31 3.33 -22.08
C LYS A 268 9.30 4.00 -20.70
N GLY A 269 10.42 4.64 -20.32
CA GLY A 269 10.54 5.23 -19.00
C GLY A 269 10.22 4.24 -17.88
N VAL A 270 9.64 4.72 -16.82
CA VAL A 270 9.28 3.93 -15.62
C VAL A 270 8.35 2.75 -15.93
N TRP A 271 7.52 2.85 -16.95
CA TRP A 271 6.59 1.77 -17.33
C TRP A 271 7.28 0.53 -17.91
N THR A 272 8.58 0.60 -18.21
CA THR A 272 9.41 -0.57 -18.55
C THR A 272 9.58 -1.50 -17.35
N LEU A 273 9.61 -0.95 -16.15
CA LEU A 273 9.80 -1.70 -14.90
C LEU A 273 8.49 -2.31 -14.37
N PRO A 274 8.58 -3.27 -13.40
CA PRO A 274 7.41 -3.72 -12.64
C PRO A 274 6.66 -2.56 -11.96
N PRO A 275 5.35 -2.67 -11.84
CA PRO A 275 4.48 -3.80 -12.22
C PRO A 275 4.04 -3.76 -13.68
N THR A 276 4.29 -2.69 -14.41
CA THR A 276 3.73 -2.45 -15.74
C THR A 276 4.34 -3.35 -16.80
N LEU A 277 5.69 -3.46 -16.83
CA LEU A 277 6.43 -4.28 -17.80
C LEU A 277 5.93 -4.09 -19.24
N THR A 278 5.80 -2.84 -19.67
CA THR A 278 5.18 -2.45 -20.95
C THR A 278 5.81 -3.13 -22.19
N LEU A 279 7.07 -3.57 -22.10
CA LEU A 279 7.75 -4.29 -23.17
C LEU A 279 7.39 -5.78 -23.25
N GLY A 280 6.48 -6.27 -22.40
CA GLY A 280 6.06 -7.66 -22.37
C GLY A 280 7.21 -8.61 -22.05
N GLU A 281 7.51 -9.54 -22.95
CA GLU A 281 8.58 -10.52 -22.76
C GLU A 281 9.99 -10.00 -23.13
N GLN A 282 10.08 -8.83 -23.77
CA GLN A 282 11.39 -8.26 -24.15
C GLN A 282 12.17 -7.89 -22.89
N ASP A 283 13.33 -8.55 -22.68
CA ASP A 283 14.22 -8.33 -21.53
C ASP A 283 13.52 -8.45 -20.16
N ARG A 284 12.40 -9.14 -20.08
CA ARG A 284 11.53 -9.24 -18.90
C ARG A 284 12.29 -9.62 -17.63
N ALA A 285 13.15 -10.65 -17.72
CA ALA A 285 13.94 -11.12 -16.58
C ALA A 285 14.87 -10.02 -16.01
N LYS A 286 15.46 -9.22 -16.90
CA LYS A 286 16.31 -8.06 -16.53
C LYS A 286 15.49 -7.02 -15.76
N TYR A 287 14.31 -6.65 -16.26
CA TYR A 287 13.49 -5.64 -15.62
C TYR A 287 12.88 -6.13 -14.30
N ILE A 288 12.53 -7.40 -14.19
CA ILE A 288 12.11 -8.02 -12.91
C ILE A 288 13.25 -8.00 -11.90
N ALA A 289 14.50 -8.27 -12.30
CA ALA A 289 15.67 -8.25 -11.41
C ALA A 289 16.01 -6.84 -10.88
N ILE A 290 15.63 -5.78 -11.60
CA ILE A 290 15.71 -4.40 -11.12
C ILE A 290 14.66 -4.16 -10.03
N GLY A 291 13.45 -4.66 -10.22
CA GLY A 291 12.32 -4.43 -9.33
C GLY A 291 11.51 -3.18 -9.69
N GLU A 292 10.74 -2.66 -8.73
CA GLU A 292 10.01 -1.39 -8.92
C GLU A 292 10.99 -0.20 -8.95
N SER A 293 10.57 0.91 -9.54
CA SER A 293 11.38 2.10 -9.73
C SER A 293 11.97 2.69 -8.45
N ASP A 294 13.03 3.47 -8.60
CA ASP A 294 13.52 4.40 -7.59
C ASP A 294 12.48 5.50 -7.32
N ARG A 295 12.19 5.77 -6.03
CA ARG A 295 11.13 6.71 -5.64
C ARG A 295 11.57 7.63 -4.52
N MET A 296 11.30 8.91 -4.70
CA MET A 296 11.32 9.88 -3.60
C MET A 296 10.20 9.57 -2.61
N THR A 297 10.44 9.84 -1.34
CA THR A 297 9.44 9.79 -0.27
C THR A 297 9.52 11.07 0.51
N LEU A 298 8.50 11.93 0.41
CA LEU A 298 8.52 13.30 0.90
C LEU A 298 7.36 13.53 1.87
N ARG A 299 7.66 14.10 3.03
CA ARG A 299 6.69 14.53 4.03
C ARG A 299 6.63 16.05 4.08
N PHE A 300 5.43 16.58 3.81
CA PHE A 300 5.15 18.01 3.91
C PHE A 300 4.14 18.26 5.01
N VAL A 301 4.26 19.41 5.67
CA VAL A 301 3.33 19.86 6.71
C VAL A 301 2.61 21.12 6.24
N LYS A 302 1.29 21.16 6.45
CA LYS A 302 0.55 22.40 6.39
C LYS A 302 0.87 23.20 7.65
N PRO A 303 1.47 24.40 7.55
CA PRO A 303 1.80 25.22 8.71
C PRO A 303 0.59 25.43 9.62
N ALA A 304 0.81 25.49 10.93
CA ALA A 304 -0.21 25.95 11.86
C ALA A 304 -0.62 27.38 11.47
N ALA A 305 -1.91 27.69 11.58
CA ALA A 305 -2.34 29.08 11.45
C ALA A 305 -1.53 29.90 12.47
N GLN A 306 -0.81 30.93 12.02
CA GLN A 306 -0.20 31.86 12.94
C GLN A 306 -1.32 32.44 13.82
N ALA A 307 -1.22 32.26 15.13
CA ALA A 307 -2.09 32.97 16.05
C ALA A 307 -1.97 34.42 15.70
N GLY A 308 -3.07 35.01 15.18
CA GLY A 308 -3.05 36.37 14.67
C GLY A 308 -2.46 37.31 15.72
N GLU A 309 -1.44 38.08 15.34
CA GLU A 309 -1.10 39.31 16.05
C GLU A 309 -2.35 40.18 15.97
N THR A 310 -3.12 40.18 17.05
CA THR A 310 -4.15 41.21 17.27
C THR A 310 -3.42 42.54 17.46
N HIS A 311 -3.38 43.34 16.41
CA HIS A 311 -3.04 44.74 16.48
C HIS A 311 -4.17 45.55 17.09
#